data_ad41549d45c2e2463ba111a7fa6a06ca
#
_entry.id   ad41549d45c2e2463ba111a7fa6a06ca
#
_cell.length_a   1.000
_cell.length_b   1.000
_cell.length_c   1.000
_cell.angle_alpha   90.00
_cell.angle_beta   90.00
_cell.angle_gamma   90.00
#
_symmetry.space_group_name_H-M   'P 1'
#
loop_
_entity.id
_entity.type
_entity.pdbx_description
1 polymer ?
#
loop_
_entity_poly.entity_id
_entity_poly.type
_entity_poly.pdbx_seq_one_letter_code
_entity_poly.pdbx_strand_id
1 'polypeptide(L)'
;MRAVVQRVDGASVVVDGETVGAIDGEGLCVLVGVTHDDTKEKAAQLARKLWSVRILHDEKSCSDIDAPLLVISQFTLYGDARKGRRPTWNAAAPGDVAEPLVDEVVARLRSLGATVTTGRFGARMRVSLTNDGPFTVLVEV
;
A
#
# COMPACT_ATOMS: atom_id res chain seq x y z
N MET A 1 -3.19 -8.51 7.55
CA MET A 1 -2.55 -7.54 6.63
C MET A 1 -2.43 -6.20 7.33
N ARG A 2 -1.39 -5.49 6.97
CA ARG A 2 -1.06 -4.19 7.55
C ARG A 2 -0.70 -3.23 6.43
N ALA A 3 -1.22 -2.01 6.48
CA ALA A 3 -0.92 -1.00 5.50
C ALA A 3 -0.51 0.31 6.17
N VAL A 4 0.47 0.98 5.58
CA VAL A 4 0.78 2.39 5.86
C VAL A 4 0.20 3.19 4.71
N VAL A 5 -0.71 4.10 5.04
CA VAL A 5 -1.47 4.87 4.06
C VAL A 5 -1.16 6.34 4.25
N GLN A 6 -0.66 6.98 3.20
CA GLN A 6 -0.33 8.41 3.22
C GLN A 6 -1.12 9.16 2.15
N ARG A 7 -1.72 10.27 2.56
CA ARG A 7 -2.19 11.26 1.59
C ARG A 7 -0.99 11.91 0.92
N VAL A 8 -0.98 11.90 -0.41
CA VAL A 8 0.14 12.45 -1.17
C VAL A 8 -0.29 13.49 -2.18
N ASP A 9 0.64 14.37 -2.51
CA ASP A 9 0.60 15.22 -3.69
C ASP A 9 1.71 14.76 -4.62
N GLY A 10 1.43 13.67 -5.34
CA GLY A 10 2.39 13.00 -6.19
C GLY A 10 3.20 11.92 -5.49
N ALA A 11 3.43 10.82 -6.20
CA ALA A 11 4.27 9.70 -5.77
C ALA A 11 4.75 8.90 -6.97
N SER A 12 5.89 8.22 -6.84
CA SER A 12 6.42 7.37 -7.91
C SER A 12 7.28 6.24 -7.36
N VAL A 13 7.39 5.18 -8.14
CA VAL A 13 8.27 4.05 -7.88
C VAL A 13 9.22 3.87 -9.05
N VAL A 14 10.52 3.79 -8.75
CA VAL A 14 11.56 3.56 -9.75
C VAL A 14 12.24 2.21 -9.44
N VAL A 15 12.39 1.39 -10.48
CA VAL A 15 13.12 0.11 -10.46
C VAL A 15 14.12 0.12 -11.60
N ASP A 16 15.40 -0.08 -11.28
CA ASP A 16 16.49 -0.10 -12.28
C ASP A 16 16.47 1.13 -13.21
N GLY A 17 16.25 2.31 -12.62
CA GLY A 17 16.21 3.58 -13.35
C GLY A 17 14.93 3.85 -14.14
N GLU A 18 13.96 2.94 -14.10
CA GLU A 18 12.68 3.06 -14.82
C GLU A 18 11.54 3.33 -13.85
N THR A 19 10.69 4.30 -14.15
CA THR A 19 9.46 4.55 -13.39
C THR A 19 8.44 3.48 -13.76
N VAL A 20 8.09 2.64 -12.78
CA VAL A 20 7.15 1.53 -12.98
C VAL A 20 5.74 1.84 -12.51
N GLY A 21 5.58 2.83 -11.65
CA GLY A 21 4.27 3.30 -11.18
C GLY A 21 4.38 4.74 -10.71
N ALA A 22 3.34 5.51 -10.94
CA ALA A 22 3.29 6.91 -10.51
C ALA A 22 1.85 7.39 -10.41
N ILE A 23 1.65 8.36 -9.55
CA ILE A 23 0.44 9.17 -9.51
C ILE A 23 0.83 10.64 -9.48
N ASP A 24 0.09 11.46 -10.20
CA ASP A 24 0.27 12.91 -10.23
C ASP A 24 -0.84 13.55 -9.37
N GLY A 25 -0.45 14.49 -8.51
CA GLY A 25 -1.41 15.21 -7.67
C GLY A 25 -1.94 14.38 -6.51
N GLU A 26 -3.17 14.68 -6.10
CA GLU A 26 -3.79 14.12 -4.90
C GLU A 26 -4.13 12.64 -5.06
N GLY A 27 -3.76 11.87 -4.05
CA GLY A 27 -4.07 10.44 -4.00
C GLY A 27 -3.53 9.80 -2.72
N LEU A 28 -3.48 8.48 -2.72
CA LEU A 28 -2.92 7.71 -1.62
C LEU A 28 -1.72 6.89 -2.07
N CYS A 29 -0.63 6.98 -1.32
CA CYS A 29 0.46 6.01 -1.39
C CYS A 29 0.27 4.99 -0.28
N VAL A 30 0.23 3.71 -0.65
CA VAL A 30 -0.11 2.62 0.27
C VAL A 30 0.99 1.57 0.24
N LEU A 31 1.63 1.37 1.38
CA LEU A 31 2.56 0.25 1.60
C LEU A 31 1.78 -0.89 2.24
N VAL A 32 1.85 -2.09 1.67
CA VAL A 32 1.07 -3.25 2.14
C VAL A 32 2.00 -4.38 2.58
N GLY A 33 1.87 -4.79 3.82
CA GLY A 33 2.52 -5.98 4.39
C GLY A 33 1.54 -7.12 4.57
N VAL A 34 2.03 -8.35 4.37
CA VAL A 34 1.26 -9.59 4.50
C VAL A 34 1.91 -10.47 5.56
N THR A 35 1.10 -11.06 6.43
CA THR A 35 1.56 -12.05 7.41
C THR A 35 1.01 -13.44 7.10
N HIS A 36 1.48 -14.46 7.84
CA HIS A 36 1.31 -15.88 7.49
C HIS A 36 -0.13 -16.37 7.39
N ASP A 37 -1.03 -15.82 8.20
CA ASP A 37 -2.44 -16.26 8.26
C ASP A 37 -3.40 -15.32 7.52
N ASP A 38 -2.89 -14.45 6.69
CA ASP A 38 -3.71 -13.56 5.86
C ASP A 38 -4.43 -14.33 4.74
N THR A 39 -5.60 -13.82 4.39
CA THR A 39 -6.53 -14.46 3.46
C THR A 39 -6.98 -13.49 2.36
N LYS A 40 -7.62 -14.03 1.31
CA LYS A 40 -8.24 -13.20 0.26
C LYS A 40 -9.36 -12.32 0.82
N GLU A 41 -10.08 -12.80 1.85
CA GLU A 41 -11.12 -12.03 2.52
C GLU A 41 -10.55 -10.81 3.22
N LYS A 42 -9.39 -10.95 3.87
CA LYS A 42 -8.68 -9.82 4.47
C LYS A 42 -8.18 -8.84 3.40
N ALA A 43 -7.69 -9.35 2.27
CA ALA A 43 -7.29 -8.49 1.15
C ALA A 43 -8.48 -7.68 0.62
N ALA A 44 -9.65 -8.30 0.48
CA ALA A 44 -10.87 -7.61 0.07
C ALA A 44 -11.31 -6.57 1.10
N GLN A 45 -11.20 -6.89 2.38
CA GLN A 45 -11.52 -5.96 3.47
C GLN A 45 -10.58 -4.74 3.44
N LEU A 46 -9.28 -4.98 3.26
CA LEU A 46 -8.29 -3.90 3.14
C LEU A 46 -8.62 -3.00 1.94
N ALA A 47 -8.91 -3.59 0.78
CA ALA A 47 -9.25 -2.82 -0.41
C ALA A 47 -10.45 -1.89 -0.19
N ARG A 48 -11.53 -2.41 0.43
CA ARG A 48 -12.70 -1.58 0.76
C ARG A 48 -12.33 -0.43 1.70
N LYS A 49 -11.50 -0.71 2.71
CA LYS A 49 -11.06 0.33 3.64
C LYS A 49 -10.24 1.40 2.93
N LEU A 50 -9.28 1.01 2.10
CA LEU A 50 -8.44 1.95 1.33
C LEU A 50 -9.27 2.83 0.40
N TRP A 51 -10.28 2.26 -0.24
CA TRP A 51 -11.15 2.98 -1.19
C TRP A 51 -12.06 4.00 -0.50
N SER A 52 -12.47 3.72 0.74
CA SER A 52 -13.48 4.51 1.46
C SER A 52 -12.94 5.37 2.60
N VAL A 53 -11.68 5.21 3.01
CA VAL A 53 -11.13 6.00 4.12
C VAL A 53 -11.05 7.47 3.75
N ARG A 54 -11.58 8.33 4.63
CA ARG A 54 -11.74 9.77 4.35
C ARG A 54 -10.59 10.56 4.93
N ILE A 55 -9.44 10.50 4.25
CA ILE A 55 -8.22 11.23 4.63
C ILE A 55 -7.69 12.15 3.53
N LEU A 56 -8.42 12.30 2.44
CA LEU A 56 -8.14 13.30 1.42
C LEU A 56 -8.69 14.66 1.83
N HIS A 57 -8.42 15.70 1.04
CA HIS A 57 -8.91 17.05 1.35
C HIS A 57 -10.43 17.06 1.49
N ASP A 58 -10.92 17.93 2.38
CA ASP A 58 -12.34 18.10 2.70
C ASP A 58 -12.99 16.81 3.24
N GLU A 59 -12.21 15.98 3.95
CA GLU A 59 -12.67 14.70 4.49
C GLU A 59 -13.25 13.77 3.43
N LYS A 60 -12.69 13.80 2.22
CA LYS A 60 -13.09 12.93 1.12
C LYS A 60 -12.26 11.63 1.12
N SER A 61 -12.83 10.61 0.52
CA SER A 61 -12.16 9.36 0.22
C SER A 61 -11.76 9.31 -1.26
N CYS A 62 -10.96 8.31 -1.64
CA CYS A 62 -10.68 8.07 -3.05
C CYS A 62 -11.98 7.81 -3.83
N SER A 63 -12.94 7.08 -3.23
CA SER A 63 -14.23 6.82 -3.88
C SER A 63 -15.07 8.07 -4.10
N ASP A 64 -14.93 9.08 -3.25
CA ASP A 64 -15.70 10.33 -3.39
C ASP A 64 -15.24 11.20 -4.55
N ILE A 65 -13.93 11.23 -4.83
CA ILE A 65 -13.35 12.14 -5.82
C ILE A 65 -12.59 11.42 -6.93
N ASP A 66 -12.66 10.09 -6.98
CA ASP A 66 -11.95 9.25 -7.96
C ASP A 66 -10.42 9.48 -7.92
N ALA A 67 -9.86 9.59 -6.72
CA ALA A 67 -8.43 9.80 -6.56
C ALA A 67 -7.67 8.47 -6.74
N PRO A 68 -6.47 8.51 -7.36
CA PRO A 68 -5.67 7.32 -7.61
C PRO A 68 -4.97 6.80 -6.36
N LEU A 69 -4.62 5.50 -6.39
CA LEU A 69 -3.80 4.86 -5.36
C LEU A 69 -2.55 4.27 -6.01
N LEU A 70 -1.42 4.44 -5.34
CA LEU A 70 -0.18 3.73 -5.62
C LEU A 70 0.01 2.68 -4.54
N VAL A 71 -0.09 1.40 -4.91
CA VAL A 71 -0.03 0.27 -3.97
C VAL A 71 1.28 -0.48 -4.15
N ILE A 72 2.03 -0.59 -3.06
CA ILE A 72 3.40 -1.13 -3.05
C ILE A 72 3.48 -2.22 -1.99
N SER A 73 4.00 -3.39 -2.35
CA SER A 73 4.31 -4.44 -1.37
C SER A 73 5.45 -4.01 -0.46
N GLN A 74 5.32 -4.27 0.85
CA GLN A 74 6.28 -3.87 1.86
C GLN A 74 6.33 -4.90 3.00
N PHE A 75 7.11 -5.97 2.84
CA PHE A 75 7.19 -7.04 3.84
C PHE A 75 7.75 -6.54 5.18
N THR A 76 8.57 -5.51 5.15
CA THR A 76 9.21 -4.95 6.34
C THR A 76 8.23 -4.34 7.34
N LEU A 77 6.96 -4.15 6.96
CA LEU A 77 5.91 -3.73 7.88
C LEU A 77 5.64 -4.79 8.96
N TYR A 78 6.02 -6.05 8.72
CA TYR A 78 6.00 -7.13 9.70
C TYR A 78 7.37 -7.41 10.30
N GLY A 79 8.30 -6.47 10.15
CA GLY A 79 9.55 -6.49 10.85
C GLY A 79 9.36 -6.28 12.37
N ASP A 80 10.12 -7.02 13.16
CA ASP A 80 10.14 -6.86 14.61
C ASP A 80 11.50 -6.30 15.05
N ALA A 81 11.49 -5.08 15.54
CA ALA A 81 12.68 -4.37 16.00
C ALA A 81 12.69 -4.14 17.52
N ARG A 82 11.85 -4.86 18.27
CA ARG A 82 11.69 -4.66 19.72
C ARG A 82 12.91 -5.11 20.52
N LYS A 83 13.67 -6.08 20.02
CA LYS A 83 14.86 -6.60 20.69
C LYS A 83 16.13 -6.31 19.89
N GLY A 84 17.16 -5.81 20.58
CA GLY A 84 18.45 -5.55 19.97
C GLY A 84 18.41 -4.47 18.89
N ARG A 85 19.37 -4.56 17.95
CA ARG A 85 19.53 -3.56 16.88
C ARG A 85 19.21 -4.11 15.50
N ARG A 86 19.05 -5.42 15.37
CA ARG A 86 18.77 -6.10 14.10
C ARG A 86 17.30 -6.54 14.08
N PRO A 87 16.49 -6.03 13.14
CA PRO A 87 15.11 -6.49 13.02
C PRO A 87 15.02 -7.97 12.61
N THR A 88 13.94 -8.62 12.98
CA THR A 88 13.59 -9.94 12.47
C THR A 88 12.38 -9.84 11.53
N TRP A 89 12.32 -10.78 10.59
CA TRP A 89 11.29 -10.79 9.53
C TRP A 89 10.37 -12.00 9.64
N ASN A 90 10.38 -12.68 10.79
CA ASN A 90 9.68 -13.96 10.96
C ASN A 90 8.18 -13.85 10.81
N ALA A 91 7.59 -12.69 11.10
CA ALA A 91 6.15 -12.46 10.97
C ALA A 91 5.72 -12.10 9.54
N ALA A 92 6.65 -11.81 8.64
CA ALA A 92 6.35 -11.53 7.25
C ALA A 92 6.08 -12.84 6.49
N ALA A 93 4.98 -12.88 5.74
CA ALA A 93 4.69 -14.02 4.88
C ALA A 93 5.75 -14.15 3.77
N PRO A 94 6.09 -15.37 3.33
CA PRO A 94 7.00 -15.56 2.21
C PRO A 94 6.38 -15.05 0.90
N GLY A 95 7.25 -14.76 -0.09
CA GLY A 95 6.83 -14.11 -1.33
C GLY A 95 5.75 -14.84 -2.12
N ASP A 96 5.78 -16.17 -2.12
CA ASP A 96 4.77 -17.00 -2.80
C ASP A 96 3.37 -16.92 -2.16
N VAL A 97 3.29 -16.52 -0.90
CA VAL A 97 2.03 -16.23 -0.19
C VAL A 97 1.66 -14.76 -0.31
N ALA A 98 2.64 -13.87 -0.16
CA ALA A 98 2.40 -12.42 -0.10
C ALA A 98 2.01 -11.83 -1.45
N GLU A 99 2.68 -12.20 -2.53
CA GLU A 99 2.42 -11.63 -3.86
C GLU A 99 0.97 -11.79 -4.32
N PRO A 100 0.37 -13.01 -4.27
CA PRO A 100 -1.03 -13.17 -4.66
C PRO A 100 -2.00 -12.35 -3.80
N LEU A 101 -1.69 -12.13 -2.52
CA LEU A 101 -2.57 -11.35 -1.64
C LEU A 101 -2.45 -9.84 -1.88
N VAL A 102 -1.25 -9.34 -2.20
CA VAL A 102 -1.09 -7.94 -2.63
C VAL A 102 -1.81 -7.74 -3.97
N ASP A 103 -1.65 -8.67 -4.91
CA ASP A 103 -2.36 -8.63 -6.20
C ASP A 103 -3.88 -8.64 -6.00
N GLU A 104 -4.37 -9.40 -5.02
CA GLU A 104 -5.80 -9.43 -4.68
C GLU A 104 -6.30 -8.06 -4.18
N VAL A 105 -5.52 -7.37 -3.35
CA VAL A 105 -5.86 -6.00 -2.91
C VAL A 105 -6.03 -5.09 -4.12
N VAL A 106 -5.08 -5.14 -5.06
CA VAL A 106 -5.11 -4.32 -6.28
C VAL A 106 -6.32 -4.68 -7.15
N ALA A 107 -6.56 -5.98 -7.36
CA ALA A 107 -7.69 -6.46 -8.17
C ALA A 107 -9.03 -6.02 -7.56
N ARG A 108 -9.17 -6.10 -6.24
CA ARG A 108 -10.38 -5.66 -5.54
C ARG A 108 -10.59 -4.16 -5.63
N LEU A 109 -9.52 -3.37 -5.47
CA LEU A 109 -9.60 -1.92 -5.66
C LEU A 109 -10.08 -1.57 -7.06
N ARG A 110 -9.50 -2.21 -8.08
CA ARG A 110 -9.90 -1.99 -9.48
C ARG A 110 -11.35 -2.39 -9.74
N SER A 111 -11.81 -3.49 -9.14
CA SER A 111 -13.21 -3.91 -9.21
C SER A 111 -14.18 -2.90 -8.60
N LEU A 112 -13.72 -2.14 -7.59
CA LEU A 112 -14.51 -1.07 -6.97
C LEU A 112 -14.49 0.23 -7.80
N GLY A 113 -13.74 0.27 -8.87
CA GLY A 113 -13.63 1.44 -9.76
C GLY A 113 -12.35 2.27 -9.56
N ALA A 114 -11.45 1.85 -8.69
CA ALA A 114 -10.24 2.60 -8.39
C ALA A 114 -9.23 2.59 -9.54
N THR A 115 -8.55 3.71 -9.75
CA THR A 115 -7.34 3.79 -10.57
C THR A 115 -6.15 3.44 -9.69
N VAL A 116 -5.50 2.31 -9.98
CA VAL A 116 -4.39 1.79 -9.17
C VAL A 116 -3.16 1.59 -10.03
N THR A 117 -2.04 2.16 -9.56
CA THR A 117 -0.71 1.83 -10.06
C THR A 117 0.05 1.08 -8.98
N THR A 118 1.07 0.34 -9.36
CA THR A 118 1.82 -0.53 -8.45
C THR A 118 3.32 -0.35 -8.61
N GLY A 119 4.07 -0.83 -7.61
CA GLY A 119 5.48 -1.13 -7.79
C GLY A 119 5.66 -2.47 -8.51
N ARG A 120 6.82 -3.08 -8.31
CA ARG A 120 7.15 -4.40 -8.85
C ARG A 120 7.53 -5.31 -7.69
N PHE A 121 6.75 -6.36 -7.47
CA PHE A 121 6.95 -7.26 -6.34
C PHE A 121 8.36 -7.88 -6.36
N GLY A 122 9.01 -7.87 -5.18
CA GLY A 122 10.34 -8.44 -5.02
C GLY A 122 11.48 -7.62 -5.59
N ALA A 123 11.20 -6.52 -6.28
CA ALA A 123 12.23 -5.66 -6.84
C ALA A 123 12.77 -4.68 -5.79
N ARG A 124 13.97 -4.16 -6.06
CA ARG A 124 14.52 -3.04 -5.31
C ARG A 124 13.85 -1.76 -5.80
N MET A 125 12.94 -1.23 -4.99
CA MET A 125 12.13 -0.08 -5.34
C MET A 125 12.62 1.20 -4.66
N ARG A 126 12.74 2.26 -5.44
CA ARG A 126 12.94 3.61 -4.93
C ARG A 126 11.60 4.33 -4.99
N VAL A 127 11.04 4.61 -3.82
CA VAL A 127 9.73 5.24 -3.70
C VAL A 127 9.93 6.70 -3.33
N SER A 128 9.40 7.59 -4.17
CA SER A 128 9.39 9.03 -3.91
C SER A 128 7.97 9.50 -3.74
N LEU A 129 7.72 10.31 -2.73
CA LEU A 129 6.39 10.86 -2.51
C LEU A 129 6.48 12.19 -1.78
N THR A 130 5.48 13.03 -2.01
CA THR A 130 5.23 14.18 -1.16
C THR A 130 4.05 13.84 -0.26
N ASN A 131 4.33 13.60 1.03
CA ASN A 131 3.26 13.40 1.99
C ASN A 131 2.57 14.75 2.24
N ASP A 132 1.32 14.84 1.85
CA ASP A 132 0.48 15.99 2.17
C ASP A 132 -0.08 15.79 3.58
N GLY A 133 0.74 16.20 4.55
CA GLY A 133 0.51 15.90 5.95
C GLY A 133 -0.68 16.65 6.56
N PRO A 134 -1.05 16.25 7.78
CA PRO A 134 -0.39 15.24 8.61
C PRO A 134 -0.80 13.79 8.33
N PHE A 135 -1.58 13.52 7.27
CA PHE A 135 -2.23 12.24 7.07
C PHE A 135 -1.27 11.13 6.65
N THR A 136 -0.86 10.38 7.65
CA THR A 136 -0.19 9.08 7.57
C THR A 136 -0.88 8.20 8.61
N VAL A 137 -1.57 7.16 8.16
CA VAL A 137 -2.35 6.28 9.04
C VAL A 137 -1.97 4.82 8.83
N LEU A 138 -2.13 4.04 9.89
CA LEU A 138 -1.99 2.60 9.85
C LEU A 138 -3.36 1.96 9.74
N VAL A 139 -3.50 1.00 8.83
CA VAL A 139 -4.70 0.20 8.66
C VAL A 139 -4.33 -1.26 8.86
N GLU A 140 -5.00 -1.93 9.79
CA GLU A 140 -4.83 -3.37 10.02
C GLU A 140 -6.16 -4.10 9.84
N VAL A 141 -6.09 -5.25 9.26
CA VAL A 141 -7.24 -6.14 9.09
C VAL A 141 -6.89 -7.56 9.51
#